data_827dac66462290e4757011ab706bd663
#
_entry.id   827dac66462290e4757011ab706bd663
#
_cell.length_a   1.000
_cell.length_b   1.000
_cell.length_c   1.000
_cell.angle_alpha   90.00
_cell.angle_beta   90.00
_cell.angle_gamma   90.00
#
_symmetry.space_group_name_H-M   'P 1'
#
loop_
_entity.id
_entity.type
_entity.pdbx_description
1 polymer ?
#
loop_
_entity_poly.entity_id
_entity_poly.type
_entity_poly.pdbx_seq_one_letter_code
_entity_poly.pdbx_strand_id
1 'polypeptide(L)'
;MTVNLEPTQLTPVKKLDPANVEIADLQARSRFSHQQSPLHGKVLLTNRCLLFGLAATVVASSLGFVAGHSFPSASHRAPAAAAAVATADQGLPATIALSDAELANLQLQLDKAKAEPLVRAVSATGSVGYDLLHLARIKPPARGRIESLDVTVGDRVAAGQRLAILDNFELSAAQSKVASAEAAINQAKVRLATANADFDRATNLIRTGGGISQREVDATRAAAASADAELRTREAELRQYQQEEARLLPVPAQSSDAGSPAEHAPLDSRGAIAAPFAGVVDSVSVALGDVVDPSTPSFAVADLSTVWVEAEVAERDLGAVQVGDAVQVKVSAFPERVFAGRVTYISDQLETTTGTVKVRCEVSNPDGALRVNMFATATIISPQGREAILVPSSAVQDVNGHSVVFIPTGHGQFAWRAVRTGLSANGQIEITDGLAADTPVVADGSYWLKAALTQSTIPSEG
;
A
#
# COMPACT_ATOMS: atom_id res chain seq x y z
N MET A 1 35.78 -42.25 -37.55
CA MET A 1 36.45 -40.94 -37.61
C MET A 1 36.47 -40.40 -36.22
N THR A 2 37.54 -40.63 -35.50
CA THR A 2 37.83 -40.24 -34.14
C THR A 2 38.66 -38.98 -34.22
N VAL A 3 38.15 -37.87 -33.68
CA VAL A 3 38.88 -36.61 -33.56
C VAL A 3 39.42 -36.51 -32.14
N ASN A 4 40.74 -36.55 -32.05
CA ASN A 4 41.54 -36.34 -30.84
C ASN A 4 41.62 -34.82 -30.55
N LEU A 5 41.31 -34.38 -29.36
CA LEU A 5 41.57 -33.03 -28.84
C LEU A 5 42.59 -33.14 -27.72
N GLU A 6 43.75 -32.55 -27.93
CA GLU A 6 44.85 -32.39 -26.98
C GLU A 6 44.48 -31.44 -25.81
N PRO A 7 45.03 -31.64 -24.61
CA PRO A 7 44.79 -30.75 -23.46
C PRO A 7 45.75 -29.55 -23.48
N THR A 8 45.20 -28.36 -23.48
CA THR A 8 45.89 -27.07 -23.33
C THR A 8 46.44 -26.92 -21.92
N GLN A 9 47.73 -26.68 -21.81
CA GLN A 9 48.50 -26.49 -20.57
C GLN A 9 48.08 -25.21 -19.82
N LEU A 10 47.75 -25.35 -18.53
CA LEU A 10 47.56 -24.26 -17.58
C LEU A 10 48.91 -23.79 -17.05
N THR A 11 49.23 -22.52 -17.28
CA THR A 11 50.35 -21.80 -16.66
C THR A 11 50.07 -21.52 -15.18
N PRO A 12 51.04 -21.63 -14.25
CA PRO A 12 50.82 -21.44 -12.84
C PRO A 12 50.74 -19.97 -12.45
N VAL A 13 49.69 -19.60 -11.67
CA VAL A 13 49.51 -18.30 -11.06
C VAL A 13 50.55 -18.07 -9.96
N LYS A 14 51.33 -17.00 -10.11
CA LYS A 14 52.34 -16.52 -9.18
C LYS A 14 51.69 -16.13 -7.83
N LYS A 15 52.12 -16.79 -6.76
CA LYS A 15 51.78 -16.46 -5.37
C LYS A 15 52.21 -15.02 -5.04
N LEU A 16 51.31 -14.15 -4.67
CA LEU A 16 51.58 -12.83 -4.11
C LEU A 16 51.80 -12.94 -2.60
N ASP A 17 52.90 -12.36 -2.15
CA ASP A 17 53.37 -12.30 -0.75
C ASP A 17 52.45 -11.37 0.09
N PRO A 18 52.04 -11.77 1.33
CA PRO A 18 51.09 -10.99 2.15
C PRO A 18 51.69 -9.77 2.86
N ALA A 19 52.93 -9.38 2.62
CA ALA A 19 53.60 -8.29 3.34
C ALA A 19 53.44 -6.88 2.72
N ASN A 20 52.72 -6.70 1.61
CA ASN A 20 52.63 -5.41 0.90
C ASN A 20 51.20 -4.76 0.87
N VAL A 21 50.28 -5.21 1.70
CA VAL A 21 48.91 -4.62 1.75
C VAL A 21 48.70 -3.60 2.88
N GLU A 22 49.69 -3.46 3.79
CA GLU A 22 49.51 -2.65 5.02
C GLU A 22 49.96 -1.19 4.93
N ILE A 23 50.50 -0.70 3.81
CA ILE A 23 51.02 0.68 3.69
C ILE A 23 50.10 1.62 2.87
N ALA A 24 49.11 1.10 2.14
CA ALA A 24 48.22 1.94 1.34
C ALA A 24 46.99 2.51 2.09
N ASP A 25 46.63 1.99 3.26
CA ASP A 25 45.43 2.37 4.01
C ASP A 25 45.65 3.44 5.09
N LEU A 26 46.89 3.86 5.31
CA LEU A 26 47.27 4.91 6.28
C LEU A 26 47.41 6.34 5.70
N GLN A 27 47.39 6.49 4.38
CA GLN A 27 47.44 7.78 3.74
C GLN A 27 46.14 8.41 3.30
N ALA A 28 45.02 7.69 3.40
CA ALA A 28 43.67 8.18 3.06
C ALA A 28 42.88 8.78 4.25
N ARG A 29 43.39 8.71 5.48
CA ARG A 29 42.71 9.19 6.70
C ARG A 29 43.19 10.53 7.26
N SER A 30 44.06 11.25 6.59
CA SER A 30 44.67 12.51 7.12
C SER A 30 44.24 13.78 6.39
N ARG A 31 43.16 13.82 5.61
CA ARG A 31 42.73 15.05 4.90
C ARG A 31 41.27 15.51 5.16
N PHE A 32 40.66 15.16 6.29
CA PHE A 32 39.40 15.79 6.68
C PHE A 32 39.36 16.02 8.20
N SER A 33 40.17 17.00 8.67
CA SER A 33 39.93 17.65 9.95
C SER A 33 40.50 19.06 9.86
N HIS A 34 39.66 20.04 9.58
CA HIS A 34 39.77 21.43 10.05
C HIS A 34 38.67 22.27 9.38
N GLN A 35 37.60 22.46 10.09
CA GLN A 35 36.94 23.78 10.19
C GLN A 35 35.82 23.69 11.23
N GLN A 36 36.19 23.85 12.49
CA GLN A 36 35.27 24.29 13.54
C GLN A 36 35.58 25.76 13.81
N SER A 37 34.57 26.60 13.82
CA SER A 37 34.56 27.88 14.49
C SER A 37 33.27 28.04 15.28
N PRO A 38 33.34 28.55 16.53
CA PRO A 38 32.22 28.50 17.47
C PRO A 38 31.45 29.82 17.46
N LEU A 39 30.13 29.70 17.62
CA LEU A 39 29.33 30.84 18.09
C LEU A 39 28.51 30.37 19.32
N HIS A 40 28.97 30.89 20.45
CA HIS A 40 28.24 30.91 21.73
C HIS A 40 27.02 31.82 21.61
N GLY A 41 25.88 31.29 22.07
CA GLY A 41 24.68 32.06 22.29
C GLY A 41 23.83 31.40 23.36
N LYS A 42 24.14 31.68 24.63
CA LYS A 42 23.27 31.41 25.77
C LYS A 42 22.03 32.30 25.66
N VAL A 43 20.85 31.73 25.74
CA VAL A 43 19.66 32.45 26.25
C VAL A 43 18.87 31.54 27.17
N LEU A 44 18.64 32.07 28.35
CA LEU A 44 18.02 31.54 29.54
C LEU A 44 16.49 31.23 29.33
N LEU A 45 16.06 30.26 30.11
CA LEU A 45 14.66 30.08 30.54
C LEU A 45 14.09 31.35 31.16
N THR A 46 12.86 31.72 30.82
CA THR A 46 11.88 32.20 31.79
C THR A 46 10.47 31.83 31.38
N ASN A 47 9.87 31.02 32.23
CA ASN A 47 8.44 30.86 32.42
C ASN A 47 7.82 32.21 32.78
N ARG A 48 6.64 32.57 32.21
CA ARG A 48 5.53 33.12 33.00
C ARG A 48 4.24 33.19 32.19
N CYS A 49 3.22 32.59 32.75
CA CYS A 49 1.80 32.83 32.52
C CYS A 49 1.45 34.32 32.50
N LEU A 50 0.47 34.72 31.70
CA LEU A 50 -0.59 35.60 32.15
C LEU A 50 -1.77 35.60 31.17
N LEU A 51 -2.92 35.35 31.74
CA LEU A 51 -4.27 35.56 31.30
C LEU A 51 -4.60 37.03 31.02
N PHE A 52 -5.79 37.27 30.52
CA PHE A 52 -6.57 38.49 30.28
C PHE A 52 -6.53 38.96 28.83
N GLY A 53 -7.62 39.27 28.18
CA GLY A 53 -9.00 39.46 28.61
C GLY A 53 -9.81 39.99 27.45
N LEU A 54 -11.07 39.76 27.61
CA LEU A 54 -12.24 40.34 26.96
C LEU A 54 -12.05 41.80 26.46
N ALA A 55 -12.63 42.09 25.30
CA ALA A 55 -13.55 43.22 25.17
C ALA A 55 -14.34 43.15 23.87
N ALA A 56 -15.62 43.00 24.05
CA ALA A 56 -16.67 43.28 23.09
C ALA A 56 -16.81 44.79 22.87
N THR A 57 -17.16 45.19 21.66
CA THR A 57 -18.01 46.38 21.47
C THR A 57 -18.93 46.19 20.27
N VAL A 58 -20.17 46.10 20.59
CA VAL A 58 -21.40 46.37 19.85
C VAL A 58 -21.60 47.88 19.75
N VAL A 59 -22.07 48.39 18.65
CA VAL A 59 -23.03 49.52 18.45
C VAL A 59 -23.24 49.59 16.93
N ALA A 60 -24.35 49.23 16.29
CA ALA A 60 -25.73 49.74 16.31
C ALA A 60 -25.81 51.20 15.83
N SER A 61 -26.53 51.38 14.77
CA SER A 61 -27.50 52.45 14.44
C SER A 61 -27.53 52.64 12.93
N SER A 62 -28.55 52.38 12.26
CA SER A 62 -29.97 52.78 12.25
C SER A 62 -30.29 53.64 11.06
N LEU A 63 -31.50 53.40 10.54
CA LEU A 63 -32.36 54.21 9.67
C LEU A 63 -31.82 54.44 8.24
N GLY A 64 -32.36 53.83 7.20
CA GLY A 64 -33.79 54.05 6.80
C GLY A 64 -33.81 54.91 5.59
N PHE A 65 -34.06 54.30 4.41
CA PHE A 65 -34.74 55.04 3.32
C PHE A 65 -35.51 54.03 2.46
N VAL A 66 -36.84 54.12 2.57
CA VAL A 66 -37.80 53.48 1.70
C VAL A 66 -37.83 54.29 0.41
N ALA A 67 -37.43 53.66 -0.70
CA ALA A 67 -37.79 54.13 -2.01
C ALA A 67 -38.19 52.94 -2.84
N GLY A 68 -39.49 52.81 -3.03
CA GLY A 68 -40.10 51.83 -3.91
C GLY A 68 -39.68 52.03 -5.34
N HIS A 69 -39.09 50.99 -5.94
CA HIS A 69 -39.00 50.86 -7.37
C HIS A 69 -39.69 49.57 -7.78
N SER A 70 -40.88 49.75 -8.32
CA SER A 70 -41.67 48.75 -9.01
C SER A 70 -40.87 48.14 -10.14
N PHE A 71 -40.47 46.87 -9.99
CA PHE A 71 -39.97 46.08 -11.10
C PHE A 71 -41.15 45.56 -11.93
N PRO A 72 -41.19 45.76 -13.23
CA PRO A 72 -42.20 45.16 -14.08
C PRO A 72 -41.94 43.65 -14.18
N SER A 73 -42.99 42.87 -13.96
CA SER A 73 -43.05 41.43 -14.18
C SER A 73 -42.59 41.08 -15.60
N ALA A 74 -41.44 40.54 -15.75
CA ALA A 74 -41.00 39.94 -16.99
C ALA A 74 -41.75 38.61 -17.18
N SER A 75 -42.68 38.64 -18.10
CA SER A 75 -43.35 37.47 -18.66
C SER A 75 -42.33 36.43 -19.09
N HIS A 76 -42.50 35.20 -18.59
CA HIS A 76 -41.81 34.02 -19.09
C HIS A 76 -42.17 33.82 -20.57
N ARG A 77 -41.28 34.30 -21.41
CA ARG A 77 -41.29 33.98 -22.84
C ARG A 77 -40.56 32.63 -22.95
N ALA A 78 -41.28 31.60 -23.37
CA ALA A 78 -40.74 30.30 -23.70
C ALA A 78 -39.50 30.50 -24.62
N PRO A 79 -38.43 29.70 -24.43
CA PRO A 79 -37.30 29.79 -25.34
C PRO A 79 -37.77 29.41 -26.74
N ALA A 80 -37.79 30.38 -27.61
CA ALA A 80 -37.91 30.15 -29.03
C ALA A 80 -36.82 29.19 -29.43
N ALA A 81 -37.18 28.12 -30.11
CA ALA A 81 -36.25 27.20 -30.74
C ALA A 81 -35.14 28.02 -31.42
N ALA A 82 -33.92 27.81 -30.91
CA ALA A 82 -32.74 28.42 -31.49
C ALA A 82 -32.68 27.96 -32.96
N ALA A 83 -33.04 28.85 -33.85
CA ALA A 83 -32.77 28.68 -35.25
C ALA A 83 -31.25 28.49 -35.38
N ALA A 84 -30.83 27.31 -35.82
CA ALA A 84 -29.46 27.01 -36.15
C ALA A 84 -28.96 28.09 -37.09
N VAL A 85 -27.97 28.85 -36.63
CA VAL A 85 -27.19 29.72 -37.52
C VAL A 85 -26.36 28.78 -38.38
N ALA A 86 -26.94 28.36 -39.48
CA ALA A 86 -26.18 27.86 -40.60
C ALA A 86 -25.45 29.09 -41.18
N THR A 87 -24.27 29.37 -40.73
CA THR A 87 -23.30 30.11 -41.53
C THR A 87 -22.99 29.22 -42.71
N ALA A 88 -23.74 29.46 -43.81
CA ALA A 88 -23.47 28.87 -45.10
C ALA A 88 -22.03 29.25 -45.45
N ASP A 89 -21.13 28.29 -45.39
CA ASP A 89 -19.83 28.41 -46.03
C ASP A 89 -20.12 28.53 -47.53
N GLN A 90 -19.79 29.72 -48.08
CA GLN A 90 -20.15 30.09 -49.43
C GLN A 90 -19.43 29.18 -50.42
N GLY A 91 -20.12 28.16 -50.94
CA GLY A 91 -19.61 27.34 -52.02
C GLY A 91 -19.88 25.83 -51.96
N LEU A 92 -20.25 25.28 -50.81
CA LEU A 92 -20.51 23.83 -50.70
C LEU A 92 -22.01 23.51 -50.93
N PRO A 93 -22.37 22.48 -51.75
CA PRO A 93 -23.76 22.07 -51.91
C PRO A 93 -24.30 21.55 -50.55
N ALA A 94 -25.54 21.94 -50.22
CA ALA A 94 -26.17 21.56 -48.94
C ALA A 94 -26.39 20.03 -48.80
N THR A 95 -26.52 19.34 -49.93
CA THR A 95 -26.74 17.89 -50.00
C THR A 95 -25.89 17.26 -51.09
N ILE A 96 -25.48 16.03 -50.86
CA ILE A 96 -24.78 15.18 -51.83
C ILE A 96 -25.76 14.10 -52.26
N ALA A 97 -25.95 13.93 -53.57
CA ALA A 97 -26.74 12.86 -54.13
C ALA A 97 -25.79 11.82 -54.77
N LEU A 98 -25.92 10.57 -54.38
CA LEU A 98 -25.21 9.44 -54.97
C LEU A 98 -26.19 8.57 -55.75
N SER A 99 -25.76 8.05 -56.87
CA SER A 99 -26.51 7.07 -57.65
C SER A 99 -26.53 5.68 -56.97
N ASP A 100 -27.51 4.86 -57.32
CA ASP A 100 -27.60 3.48 -56.74
C ASP A 100 -26.35 2.63 -57.02
N ALA A 101 -25.69 2.85 -58.17
CA ALA A 101 -24.45 2.18 -58.51
C ALA A 101 -23.26 2.61 -57.61
N GLU A 102 -23.18 3.89 -57.25
CA GLU A 102 -22.18 4.43 -56.33
C GLU A 102 -22.43 3.95 -54.91
N LEU A 103 -23.70 3.94 -54.44
CA LEU A 103 -24.09 3.43 -53.14
C LEU A 103 -23.70 1.95 -52.97
N ALA A 104 -23.90 1.13 -53.98
CA ALA A 104 -23.54 -0.30 -53.94
C ALA A 104 -22.03 -0.51 -53.84
N ASN A 105 -21.23 0.37 -54.44
CA ASN A 105 -19.76 0.25 -54.41
C ASN A 105 -19.11 0.84 -53.16
N LEU A 106 -19.74 1.80 -52.49
CA LEU A 106 -19.11 2.56 -51.38
C LEU A 106 -19.27 1.91 -50.01
N GLN A 107 -20.07 0.83 -49.88
CA GLN A 107 -20.28 0.09 -48.61
C GLN A 107 -20.47 1.03 -47.39
N LEU A 108 -21.30 2.07 -47.53
CA LEU A 108 -21.53 3.03 -46.48
C LEU A 108 -22.18 2.34 -45.26
N GLN A 109 -21.58 2.50 -44.08
CA GLN A 109 -22.19 2.03 -42.85
C GLN A 109 -22.79 3.21 -42.09
N LEU A 110 -24.02 3.03 -41.65
CA LEU A 110 -24.72 3.99 -40.82
C LEU A 110 -24.62 3.56 -39.36
N ASP A 111 -24.32 4.50 -38.50
CA ASP A 111 -24.44 4.34 -37.04
C ASP A 111 -25.27 5.50 -36.46
N LYS A 112 -25.70 5.38 -35.22
CA LYS A 112 -26.45 6.44 -34.54
C LYS A 112 -25.56 7.19 -33.58
N ALA A 113 -25.72 8.48 -33.50
CA ALA A 113 -25.15 9.28 -32.45
C ALA A 113 -25.73 8.85 -31.10
N LYS A 114 -24.93 8.27 -30.21
CA LYS A 114 -25.39 7.71 -28.93
C LYS A 114 -25.16 8.70 -27.81
N ALA A 115 -26.14 8.87 -26.94
CA ALA A 115 -25.97 9.53 -25.66
C ALA A 115 -25.43 8.50 -24.67
N GLU A 116 -24.15 8.55 -24.35
CA GLU A 116 -23.49 7.65 -23.45
C GLU A 116 -22.72 8.43 -22.39
N PRO A 117 -22.50 7.84 -21.18
CA PRO A 117 -21.64 8.47 -20.19
C PRO A 117 -20.24 8.68 -20.76
N LEU A 118 -19.76 9.90 -20.70
CA LEU A 118 -18.42 10.21 -21.17
C LEU A 118 -17.39 9.59 -20.24
N VAL A 119 -16.51 8.75 -20.80
CA VAL A 119 -15.44 8.09 -20.07
C VAL A 119 -14.10 8.62 -20.58
N ARG A 120 -13.28 9.11 -19.67
CA ARG A 120 -11.91 9.50 -19.98
C ARG A 120 -10.96 8.40 -19.54
N ALA A 121 -10.12 7.93 -20.44
CA ALA A 121 -9.05 7.00 -20.14
C ALA A 121 -7.74 7.77 -19.95
N VAL A 122 -7.12 7.63 -18.77
CA VAL A 122 -5.81 8.19 -18.46
C VAL A 122 -4.81 7.04 -18.39
N SER A 123 -3.80 7.06 -19.27
CA SER A 123 -2.74 6.06 -19.29
C SER A 123 -1.53 6.58 -18.53
N ALA A 124 -1.03 5.78 -17.59
CA ALA A 124 0.13 6.08 -16.77
C ALA A 124 1.05 4.86 -16.68
N THR A 125 2.35 5.10 -16.67
CA THR A 125 3.35 4.06 -16.38
C THR A 125 3.53 3.95 -14.88
N GLY A 126 3.95 2.77 -14.41
CA GLY A 126 4.19 2.56 -13.01
C GLY A 126 4.87 1.23 -12.74
N SER A 127 4.90 0.84 -11.48
CA SER A 127 5.47 -0.43 -11.04
C SER A 127 4.56 -1.15 -10.04
N VAL A 128 4.64 -2.47 -10.05
CA VAL A 128 3.98 -3.32 -9.07
C VAL A 128 4.77 -3.29 -7.77
N GLY A 129 4.09 -3.01 -6.66
CA GLY A 129 4.63 -3.00 -5.30
C GLY A 129 3.87 -3.93 -4.37
N TYR A 130 4.39 -4.09 -3.16
CA TYR A 130 3.66 -4.81 -2.12
C TYR A 130 2.44 -4.01 -1.66
N ASP A 131 1.39 -4.73 -1.30
CA ASP A 131 0.42 -4.18 -0.37
C ASP A 131 1.05 -4.16 1.02
N LEU A 132 1.42 -2.97 1.50
CA LEU A 132 2.10 -2.81 2.78
C LEU A 132 1.23 -3.20 3.99
N LEU A 133 -0.09 -3.30 3.82
CA LEU A 133 -1.00 -3.79 4.86
C LEU A 133 -0.91 -5.32 5.00
N HIS A 134 -0.45 -5.99 3.96
CA HIS A 134 -0.29 -7.44 3.85
C HIS A 134 1.19 -7.86 3.74
N LEU A 135 2.11 -7.01 4.21
CA LEU A 135 3.55 -7.29 4.32
C LEU A 135 3.97 -7.28 5.79
N ALA A 136 4.37 -8.43 6.33
CA ALA A 136 4.93 -8.52 7.66
C ALA A 136 6.45 -8.64 7.61
N ARG A 137 7.14 -7.75 8.31
CA ARG A 137 8.56 -7.87 8.63
C ARG A 137 8.69 -8.45 10.03
N ILE A 138 8.98 -9.73 10.11
CA ILE A 138 8.96 -10.53 11.33
C ILE A 138 10.31 -10.39 12.02
N LYS A 139 10.27 -9.92 13.26
CA LYS A 139 11.42 -9.80 14.13
C LYS A 139 11.44 -10.94 15.14
N PRO A 140 12.62 -11.40 15.60
CA PRO A 140 12.69 -12.35 16.70
C PRO A 140 12.03 -11.77 17.95
N PRO A 141 11.33 -12.59 18.75
CA PRO A 141 10.69 -12.12 19.98
C PRO A 141 11.68 -11.79 21.09
N ALA A 142 12.88 -12.37 21.04
CA ALA A 142 13.95 -12.16 22.01
C ALA A 142 15.31 -12.35 21.35
N ARG A 143 16.37 -12.01 22.09
CA ARG A 143 17.75 -12.30 21.68
C ARG A 143 18.06 -13.79 21.86
N GLY A 144 18.62 -14.39 20.79
CA GLY A 144 18.96 -15.82 20.83
C GLY A 144 19.70 -16.27 19.58
N ARG A 145 19.92 -17.58 19.49
CA ARG A 145 20.57 -18.22 18.35
C ARG A 145 19.56 -18.97 17.52
N ILE A 146 19.62 -18.84 16.19
CA ILE A 146 18.80 -19.65 15.28
C ILE A 146 19.29 -21.11 15.33
N GLU A 147 18.42 -21.99 15.82
CA GLU A 147 18.69 -23.43 15.94
C GLU A 147 18.24 -24.21 14.70
N SER A 148 17.11 -23.83 14.09
CA SER A 148 16.64 -24.39 12.83
C SER A 148 15.96 -23.32 11.98
N LEU A 149 16.01 -23.51 10.66
CA LEU A 149 15.24 -22.78 9.67
C LEU A 149 14.31 -23.78 8.98
N ASP A 150 13.01 -23.54 9.07
CA ASP A 150 11.99 -24.46 8.57
C ASP A 150 11.44 -24.00 7.20
N VAL A 151 11.88 -22.83 6.71
CA VAL A 151 11.41 -22.22 5.46
C VAL A 151 12.55 -21.60 4.66
N THR A 152 12.31 -21.48 3.35
CA THR A 152 13.19 -20.80 2.40
C THR A 152 12.43 -19.68 1.67
N VAL A 153 13.17 -18.80 0.98
CA VAL A 153 12.57 -17.75 0.15
C VAL A 153 11.73 -18.37 -0.96
N GLY A 154 10.49 -17.92 -1.10
CA GLY A 154 9.51 -18.41 -2.06
C GLY A 154 8.54 -19.45 -1.51
N ASP A 155 8.74 -19.98 -0.30
CA ASP A 155 7.84 -20.93 0.32
C ASP A 155 6.51 -20.27 0.69
N ARG A 156 5.41 -21.03 0.54
CA ARG A 156 4.09 -20.63 1.03
C ARG A 156 3.92 -21.08 2.47
N VAL A 157 3.49 -20.17 3.32
CA VAL A 157 3.28 -20.40 4.75
C VAL A 157 1.85 -20.10 5.15
N ALA A 158 1.33 -20.86 6.11
CA ALA A 158 0.04 -20.61 6.74
C ALA A 158 0.19 -19.65 7.93
N ALA A 159 -0.91 -19.04 8.35
CA ALA A 159 -0.93 -18.28 9.60
C ALA A 159 -0.52 -19.15 10.79
N GLY A 160 0.39 -18.67 11.63
CA GLY A 160 0.94 -19.43 12.76
C GLY A 160 1.97 -20.50 12.39
N GLN A 161 2.28 -20.70 11.10
CA GLN A 161 3.30 -21.66 10.70
C GLN A 161 4.67 -21.22 11.18
N ARG A 162 5.42 -22.16 11.76
CA ARG A 162 6.77 -21.92 12.26
C ARG A 162 7.74 -21.71 11.11
N LEU A 163 8.54 -20.64 11.21
CA LEU A 163 9.57 -20.26 10.24
C LEU A 163 10.95 -20.67 10.72
N ALA A 164 11.19 -20.57 12.02
CA ALA A 164 12.46 -20.91 12.64
C ALA A 164 12.28 -21.25 14.13
N ILE A 165 13.26 -21.96 14.68
CA ILE A 165 13.42 -22.15 16.11
C ILE A 165 14.57 -21.29 16.59
N LEU A 166 14.30 -20.55 17.67
CA LEU A 166 15.24 -19.67 18.35
C LEU A 166 15.56 -20.23 19.74
N ASP A 167 16.83 -20.50 20.03
CA ASP A 167 17.31 -20.70 21.42
C ASP A 167 17.38 -19.33 22.11
N ASN A 168 16.39 -19.05 22.95
CA ASN A 168 16.20 -17.76 23.62
C ASN A 168 17.06 -17.66 24.89
N PHE A 169 18.10 -16.86 24.86
CA PHE A 169 19.01 -16.68 25.98
C PHE A 169 18.34 -16.04 27.19
N GLU A 170 17.39 -15.13 26.99
CA GLU A 170 16.68 -14.46 28.09
C GLU A 170 15.73 -15.42 28.80
N LEU A 171 15.02 -16.25 28.02
CA LEU A 171 14.14 -17.28 28.57
C LEU A 171 14.93 -18.32 29.34
N SER A 172 16.05 -18.80 28.81
CA SER A 172 16.96 -19.74 29.51
C SER A 172 17.48 -19.15 30.82
N ALA A 173 17.84 -17.86 30.83
CA ALA A 173 18.28 -17.19 32.07
C ALA A 173 17.11 -17.04 33.08
N ALA A 174 15.90 -16.71 32.62
CA ALA A 174 14.72 -16.62 33.49
C ALA A 174 14.35 -17.96 34.10
N GLN A 175 14.38 -19.05 33.32
CA GLN A 175 14.15 -20.40 33.80
C GLN A 175 15.17 -20.82 34.87
N SER A 176 16.43 -20.46 34.66
CA SER A 176 17.49 -20.70 35.68
C SER A 176 17.22 -19.96 37.01
N LYS A 177 16.68 -18.72 36.94
CA LYS A 177 16.26 -17.96 38.14
C LYS A 177 15.09 -18.64 38.85
N VAL A 178 14.08 -19.10 38.10
CA VAL A 178 12.93 -19.83 38.65
C VAL A 178 13.38 -21.09 39.37
N ALA A 179 14.22 -21.92 38.73
CA ALA A 179 14.74 -23.14 39.33
C ALA A 179 15.57 -22.85 40.62
N SER A 180 16.37 -21.80 40.63
CA SER A 180 17.11 -21.35 41.79
C SER A 180 16.20 -20.90 42.95
N ALA A 181 15.13 -20.17 42.65
CA ALA A 181 14.14 -19.72 43.61
C ALA A 181 13.35 -20.90 44.22
N GLU A 182 13.00 -21.89 43.41
CA GLU A 182 12.36 -23.13 43.89
C GLU A 182 13.26 -23.90 44.86
N ALA A 183 14.54 -24.01 44.56
CA ALA A 183 15.50 -24.62 45.46
C ALA A 183 15.62 -23.84 46.79
N ALA A 184 15.61 -22.48 46.73
CA ALA A 184 15.64 -21.62 47.91
C ALA A 184 14.36 -21.77 48.77
N ILE A 185 13.19 -21.92 48.16
CA ILE A 185 11.93 -22.22 48.88
C ILE A 185 12.00 -23.55 49.58
N ASN A 186 12.49 -24.60 48.93
CA ASN A 186 12.64 -25.90 49.54
C ASN A 186 13.58 -25.84 50.78
N GLN A 187 14.66 -25.09 50.70
CA GLN A 187 15.55 -24.84 51.83
C GLN A 187 14.84 -24.08 52.97
N ALA A 188 14.07 -23.02 52.64
CA ALA A 188 13.33 -22.26 53.64
C ALA A 188 12.23 -23.10 54.30
N LYS A 189 11.53 -23.98 53.58
CA LYS A 189 10.57 -24.93 54.14
C LYS A 189 11.19 -25.88 55.15
N VAL A 190 12.36 -26.41 54.84
CA VAL A 190 13.10 -27.29 55.81
C VAL A 190 13.48 -26.51 57.07
N ARG A 191 13.97 -25.26 56.93
CA ARG A 191 14.29 -24.40 58.10
C ARG A 191 13.06 -24.12 58.94
N LEU A 192 11.92 -23.78 58.32
CA LEU A 192 10.67 -23.54 59.02
C LEU A 192 10.18 -24.80 59.75
N ALA A 193 10.25 -25.97 59.11
CA ALA A 193 9.88 -27.24 59.73
C ALA A 193 10.73 -27.52 60.93
N THR A 194 12.06 -27.29 60.87
CA THR A 194 13.01 -27.47 62.01
C THR A 194 12.66 -26.50 63.15
N ALA A 195 12.50 -25.23 62.85
CA ALA A 195 12.18 -24.19 63.84
C ALA A 195 10.82 -24.44 64.53
N ASN A 196 9.80 -24.89 63.79
CA ASN A 196 8.50 -25.29 64.37
C ASN A 196 8.65 -26.52 65.30
N ALA A 197 9.40 -27.52 64.87
CA ALA A 197 9.65 -28.70 65.73
C ALA A 197 10.41 -28.35 67.04
N ASP A 198 11.32 -27.37 66.94
CA ASP A 198 12.01 -26.85 68.13
C ASP A 198 11.08 -26.09 69.06
N PHE A 199 10.23 -25.23 68.51
CA PHE A 199 9.21 -24.49 69.24
C PHE A 199 8.20 -25.43 69.91
N ASP A 200 7.68 -26.42 69.18
CA ASP A 200 6.77 -27.43 69.74
C ASP A 200 7.41 -28.22 70.87
N ARG A 201 8.70 -28.61 70.72
CA ARG A 201 9.46 -29.31 71.74
C ARG A 201 9.63 -28.44 72.97
N ALA A 202 10.05 -27.19 72.84
CA ALA A 202 10.18 -26.22 73.90
C ALA A 202 8.85 -26.00 74.65
N THR A 203 7.76 -25.82 73.91
CA THR A 203 6.41 -25.63 74.49
C THR A 203 5.94 -26.86 75.23
N ASN A 204 6.23 -28.07 74.75
CA ASN A 204 5.90 -29.29 75.48
C ASN A 204 6.75 -29.47 76.78
N LEU A 205 8.03 -29.15 76.75
CA LEU A 205 8.91 -29.25 77.91
C LEU A 205 8.47 -28.30 79.03
N ILE A 206 8.13 -27.03 78.75
CA ILE A 206 7.66 -26.11 79.78
C ILE A 206 6.34 -26.60 80.40
N ARG A 207 5.42 -27.14 79.59
CA ARG A 207 4.12 -27.65 80.02
C ARG A 207 4.27 -28.88 80.93
N THR A 208 5.28 -29.70 80.73
CA THR A 208 5.54 -30.92 81.48
C THR A 208 6.49 -30.68 82.68
N GLY A 209 6.89 -29.45 82.98
CA GLY A 209 7.80 -29.13 84.08
C GLY A 209 9.26 -29.47 83.85
N GLY A 210 9.68 -29.55 82.55
CA GLY A 210 11.00 -30.00 82.10
C GLY A 210 12.15 -29.00 82.26
N GLY A 211 12.03 -27.98 83.10
CA GLY A 211 13.15 -27.11 83.46
C GLY A 211 13.61 -26.08 82.46
N ILE A 212 12.83 -25.85 81.39
CA ILE A 212 13.06 -24.83 80.38
C ILE A 212 12.48 -23.47 80.81
N SER A 213 13.14 -22.37 80.44
CA SER A 213 12.68 -21.01 80.78
C SER A 213 11.69 -20.46 79.77
N GLN A 214 10.75 -19.58 80.19
CA GLN A 214 9.85 -18.90 79.34
C GLN A 214 10.60 -18.11 78.19
N ARG A 215 11.76 -17.50 78.55
CA ARG A 215 12.62 -16.80 77.62
C ARG A 215 13.07 -17.69 76.45
N GLU A 216 13.31 -18.97 76.70
CA GLU A 216 13.75 -19.93 75.67
C GLU A 216 12.59 -20.34 74.75
N VAL A 217 11.40 -20.51 75.29
CA VAL A 217 10.16 -20.69 74.47
C VAL A 217 9.93 -19.50 73.61
N ASP A 218 10.06 -18.28 74.14
CA ASP A 218 9.88 -17.04 73.35
C ASP A 218 10.92 -16.89 72.25
N ALA A 219 12.20 -17.35 72.55
CA ALA A 219 13.26 -17.37 71.51
C ALA A 219 12.97 -18.37 70.37
N THR A 220 12.51 -19.60 70.70
CA THR A 220 12.13 -20.57 69.65
C THR A 220 10.92 -20.13 68.87
N ARG A 221 9.97 -19.47 69.53
CA ARG A 221 8.80 -18.83 68.82
C ARG A 221 9.25 -17.74 67.82
N ALA A 222 10.17 -16.87 68.24
CA ALA A 222 10.73 -15.85 67.38
C ALA A 222 11.49 -16.44 66.20
N ALA A 223 12.25 -17.54 66.44
CA ALA A 223 12.95 -18.25 65.37
C ALA A 223 11.99 -18.87 64.34
N ALA A 224 10.89 -19.48 64.79
CA ALA A 224 9.85 -20.01 63.90
C ALA A 224 9.15 -18.88 63.07
N ALA A 225 8.82 -17.76 63.74
CA ALA A 225 8.25 -16.61 63.04
C ALA A 225 9.22 -16.01 62.01
N SER A 226 10.53 -15.97 62.31
CA SER A 226 11.56 -15.51 61.38
C SER A 226 11.69 -16.44 60.16
N ALA A 227 11.67 -17.76 60.38
CA ALA A 227 11.71 -18.74 59.28
C ALA A 227 10.46 -18.71 58.42
N ASP A 228 9.27 -18.44 58.98
CA ASP A 228 8.03 -18.25 58.22
C ASP A 228 8.10 -16.98 57.35
N ALA A 229 8.62 -15.88 57.91
CA ALA A 229 8.84 -14.65 57.14
C ALA A 229 9.84 -14.85 55.99
N GLU A 230 10.93 -15.63 56.23
CA GLU A 230 11.88 -15.98 55.17
C GLU A 230 11.18 -16.78 54.04
N LEU A 231 10.38 -17.79 54.38
CA LEU A 231 9.65 -18.58 53.40
C LEU A 231 8.74 -17.69 52.54
N ARG A 232 7.96 -16.78 53.15
CA ARG A 232 7.08 -15.85 52.43
C ARG A 232 7.88 -14.94 51.47
N THR A 233 9.07 -14.50 51.88
CA THR A 233 9.95 -13.69 51.03
C THR A 233 10.39 -14.49 49.79
N ARG A 234 10.84 -15.75 49.99
CA ARG A 234 11.23 -16.62 48.87
C ARG A 234 10.08 -16.96 47.92
N GLU A 235 8.88 -17.14 48.45
CA GLU A 235 7.68 -17.33 47.63
C GLU A 235 7.31 -16.07 46.82
N ALA A 236 7.55 -14.88 47.35
CA ALA A 236 7.35 -13.64 46.62
C ALA A 236 8.40 -13.48 45.47
N GLU A 237 9.66 -13.84 45.72
CA GLU A 237 10.73 -13.86 44.71
C GLU A 237 10.40 -14.84 43.58
N LEU A 238 9.93 -16.06 43.92
CA LEU A 238 9.51 -17.02 42.88
C LEU A 238 8.40 -16.48 42.02
N ARG A 239 7.36 -15.88 42.61
CA ARG A 239 6.26 -15.26 41.81
C ARG A 239 6.78 -14.18 40.89
N GLN A 240 7.75 -13.37 41.31
CA GLN A 240 8.37 -12.36 40.49
C GLN A 240 9.09 -12.99 39.28
N TYR A 241 9.91 -14.02 39.48
CA TYR A 241 10.64 -14.69 38.41
C TYR A 241 9.72 -15.44 37.44
N GLN A 242 8.63 -16.05 37.93
CA GLN A 242 7.61 -16.68 37.10
C GLN A 242 6.87 -15.66 36.23
N GLN A 243 6.62 -14.44 36.74
CA GLN A 243 6.04 -13.36 35.93
C GLN A 243 7.01 -12.85 34.86
N GLU A 244 8.32 -12.78 35.17
CA GLU A 244 9.36 -12.44 34.21
C GLU A 244 9.43 -13.49 33.09
N GLU A 245 9.46 -14.77 33.43
CA GLU A 245 9.44 -15.89 32.50
C GLU A 245 8.18 -15.86 31.61
N ALA A 246 7.00 -15.68 32.19
CA ALA A 246 5.73 -15.63 31.46
C ALA A 246 5.66 -14.51 30.42
N ARG A 247 6.39 -13.41 30.62
CA ARG A 247 6.49 -12.30 29.63
C ARG A 247 7.37 -12.67 28.44
N LEU A 248 8.30 -13.59 28.61
CA LEU A 248 9.24 -14.03 27.58
C LEU A 248 8.71 -15.21 26.76
N LEU A 249 7.68 -15.88 27.26
CA LEU A 249 7.00 -16.94 26.51
C LEU A 249 6.19 -16.33 25.36
N PRO A 250 6.31 -16.86 24.14
CA PRO A 250 5.45 -16.42 23.03
C PRO A 250 4.00 -16.69 23.40
N VAL A 251 3.13 -15.70 23.17
CA VAL A 251 1.68 -15.88 23.28
C VAL A 251 1.31 -17.00 22.31
N PRO A 252 0.72 -18.12 22.77
CA PRO A 252 0.32 -19.18 21.85
C PRO A 252 -0.64 -18.58 20.83
N ALA A 253 -0.27 -18.64 19.54
CA ALA A 253 -1.22 -18.38 18.47
C ALA A 253 -2.42 -19.30 18.75
N GLN A 254 -3.62 -18.73 18.84
CA GLN A 254 -4.84 -19.48 19.09
C GLN A 254 -5.01 -20.52 17.97
N SER A 255 -4.45 -21.69 18.17
CA SER A 255 -4.80 -22.85 17.37
C SER A 255 -6.25 -23.16 17.69
N SER A 256 -7.13 -22.97 16.70
CA SER A 256 -8.57 -23.28 16.78
C SER A 256 -8.88 -24.78 16.86
N ASP A 257 -7.90 -25.59 17.22
CA ASP A 257 -8.07 -27.03 17.48
C ASP A 257 -8.09 -27.29 18.99
N ALA A 258 -9.26 -27.06 19.58
CA ALA A 258 -9.61 -27.44 20.93
C ALA A 258 -9.80 -28.97 20.99
N GLY A 259 -8.72 -29.74 21.10
CA GLY A 259 -8.87 -31.21 21.10
C GLY A 259 -7.76 -32.02 21.72
N SER A 260 -6.65 -31.46 22.15
CA SER A 260 -5.64 -32.23 22.88
C SER A 260 -5.21 -31.48 24.14
N PRO A 261 -5.27 -32.11 25.33
CA PRO A 261 -4.63 -31.55 26.52
C PRO A 261 -3.14 -31.41 26.19
N ALA A 262 -2.60 -30.22 26.29
CA ALA A 262 -1.18 -29.99 26.19
C ALA A 262 -0.52 -30.75 27.35
N GLU A 263 -0.09 -31.99 27.09
CA GLU A 263 0.85 -32.72 27.91
C GLU A 263 2.04 -31.82 28.08
N HIS A 264 2.45 -31.61 29.31
CA HIS A 264 3.52 -30.68 29.72
C HIS A 264 4.77 -30.98 28.90
N ALA A 265 4.93 -30.28 27.78
CA ALA A 265 6.18 -30.26 27.03
C ALA A 265 7.24 -29.71 28.01
N PRO A 266 8.42 -30.32 28.10
CA PRO A 266 9.50 -29.82 28.94
C PRO A 266 9.69 -28.33 28.60
N LEU A 267 9.82 -27.50 29.64
CA LEU A 267 10.10 -26.06 29.54
C LEU A 267 11.39 -25.90 28.72
N ASP A 268 11.22 -25.73 27.43
CA ASP A 268 12.34 -25.62 26.50
C ASP A 268 12.54 -24.10 26.24
N SER A 269 13.79 -23.66 26.33
CA SER A 269 14.17 -22.26 26.03
C SER A 269 13.89 -21.87 24.57
N ARG A 270 13.38 -22.81 23.78
CA ARG A 270 13.13 -22.68 22.38
C ARG A 270 11.91 -21.83 22.10
N GLY A 271 12.15 -20.65 21.56
CA GLY A 271 11.12 -19.80 21.00
C GLY A 271 10.90 -20.12 19.54
N ALA A 272 9.63 -20.17 19.09
CA ALA A 272 9.30 -20.27 17.67
C ALA A 272 9.11 -18.86 17.06
N ILE A 273 9.71 -18.62 15.92
CA ILE A 273 9.37 -17.49 15.06
C ILE A 273 8.33 -17.99 14.07
N ALA A 274 7.14 -17.40 14.08
CA ALA A 274 6.00 -17.85 13.27
C ALA A 274 5.46 -16.76 12.34
N ALA A 275 4.82 -17.17 11.25
CA ALA A 275 4.16 -16.28 10.32
C ALA A 275 2.87 -15.70 10.93
N PRO A 276 2.64 -14.37 10.88
CA PRO A 276 1.45 -13.75 11.45
C PRO A 276 0.18 -14.01 10.63
N PHE A 277 0.32 -14.25 9.33
CA PHE A 277 -0.74 -14.56 8.39
C PHE A 277 -0.23 -15.50 7.28
N ALA A 278 -1.14 -16.05 6.48
CA ALA A 278 -0.81 -16.88 5.33
C ALA A 278 -0.24 -16.03 4.20
N GLY A 279 0.87 -16.46 3.59
CA GLY A 279 1.53 -15.71 2.52
C GLY A 279 2.72 -16.45 1.93
N VAL A 280 3.58 -15.71 1.26
CA VAL A 280 4.85 -16.20 0.68
C VAL A 280 6.01 -15.57 1.44
N VAL A 281 7.02 -16.37 1.74
CA VAL A 281 8.28 -15.88 2.33
C VAL A 281 9.04 -15.09 1.27
N ASP A 282 9.07 -13.77 1.44
CA ASP A 282 9.73 -12.85 0.52
C ASP A 282 11.23 -12.77 0.74
N SER A 283 11.64 -12.73 2.01
CA SER A 283 13.05 -12.70 2.36
C SER A 283 13.34 -13.43 3.68
N VAL A 284 14.52 -14.03 3.74
CA VAL A 284 15.13 -14.64 4.92
C VAL A 284 16.48 -13.95 5.11
N SER A 285 16.61 -13.18 6.19
CA SER A 285 17.80 -12.36 6.48
C SER A 285 18.71 -12.99 7.54
N VAL A 286 18.49 -14.26 7.87
CA VAL A 286 19.22 -14.98 8.91
C VAL A 286 19.67 -16.35 8.41
N ALA A 287 20.75 -16.87 9.01
CA ALA A 287 21.27 -18.19 8.73
C ALA A 287 21.24 -19.07 10.01
N LEU A 288 21.37 -20.39 9.81
CA LEU A 288 21.49 -21.35 10.90
C LEU A 288 22.71 -21.00 11.76
N GLY A 289 22.52 -20.90 13.08
CA GLY A 289 23.56 -20.56 14.03
C GLY A 289 23.76 -19.06 14.28
N ASP A 290 23.11 -18.20 13.52
CA ASP A 290 23.18 -16.74 13.71
C ASP A 290 22.59 -16.35 15.08
N VAL A 291 23.21 -15.35 15.70
CA VAL A 291 22.68 -14.69 16.89
C VAL A 291 21.86 -13.48 16.42
N VAL A 292 20.58 -13.51 16.75
CA VAL A 292 19.61 -12.50 16.36
C VAL A 292 19.09 -11.74 17.56
N ASP A 293 18.54 -10.54 17.31
CA ASP A 293 17.91 -9.70 18.33
C ASP A 293 16.60 -9.06 17.80
N PRO A 294 15.72 -8.55 18.70
CA PRO A 294 14.43 -7.95 18.30
C PRO A 294 14.52 -6.67 17.46
N SER A 295 15.70 -6.07 17.29
CA SER A 295 15.86 -4.83 16.54
C SER A 295 15.83 -5.06 15.02
N THR A 296 16.28 -6.23 14.57
CA THR A 296 16.49 -6.54 13.15
C THR A 296 15.44 -7.54 12.64
N PRO A 297 14.74 -7.25 11.51
CA PRO A 297 13.84 -8.21 10.90
C PRO A 297 14.62 -9.45 10.39
N SER A 298 14.12 -10.62 10.73
CA SER A 298 14.70 -11.90 10.30
C SER A 298 14.00 -12.49 9.09
N PHE A 299 12.70 -12.23 8.93
CA PHE A 299 11.89 -12.73 7.84
C PHE A 299 10.97 -11.62 7.33
N ALA A 300 10.63 -11.68 6.04
CA ALA A 300 9.50 -10.98 5.48
C ALA A 300 8.52 -11.99 4.88
N VAL A 301 7.24 -11.84 5.23
CA VAL A 301 6.13 -12.63 4.65
C VAL A 301 5.14 -11.67 4.04
N ALA A 302 4.78 -11.91 2.79
CA ALA A 302 3.82 -11.10 2.04
C ALA A 302 2.65 -11.95 1.54
N ASP A 303 1.43 -11.44 1.69
CA ASP A 303 0.30 -11.93 0.94
C ASP A 303 0.28 -11.20 -0.42
N LEU A 304 0.51 -11.94 -1.49
CA LEU A 304 0.58 -11.43 -2.85
C LEU A 304 -0.73 -11.64 -3.63
N SER A 305 -1.83 -12.04 -2.98
CA SER A 305 -3.15 -12.17 -3.61
C SER A 305 -3.71 -10.84 -4.10
N THR A 306 -3.27 -9.75 -3.47
CA THR A 306 -3.51 -8.37 -3.85
C THR A 306 -2.18 -7.64 -3.87
N VAL A 307 -1.96 -6.85 -4.90
CA VAL A 307 -0.73 -6.04 -5.06
C VAL A 307 -1.10 -4.59 -5.32
N TRP A 308 -0.22 -3.68 -4.98
CA TRP A 308 -0.35 -2.29 -5.37
C TRP A 308 0.38 -2.02 -6.67
N VAL A 309 -0.22 -1.19 -7.51
CA VAL A 309 0.44 -0.60 -8.67
C VAL A 309 0.54 0.89 -8.40
N GLU A 310 1.75 1.40 -8.28
CA GLU A 310 2.03 2.82 -8.19
C GLU A 310 2.19 3.38 -9.59
N ALA A 311 1.14 4.06 -10.09
CA ALA A 311 1.11 4.67 -11.41
C ALA A 311 1.49 6.15 -11.32
N GLU A 312 2.31 6.62 -12.24
CA GLU A 312 2.77 8.02 -12.34
C GLU A 312 1.91 8.79 -13.33
N VAL A 313 0.89 9.48 -12.80
CA VAL A 313 -0.07 10.25 -13.60
C VAL A 313 0.48 11.66 -13.82
N ALA A 314 0.49 12.12 -15.07
CA ALA A 314 0.92 13.48 -15.39
C ALA A 314 -0.03 14.52 -14.76
N GLU A 315 0.52 15.66 -14.30
CA GLU A 315 -0.23 16.73 -13.63
C GLU A 315 -1.46 17.19 -14.46
N ARG A 316 -1.29 17.34 -15.77
CA ARG A 316 -2.39 17.75 -16.70
C ARG A 316 -3.58 16.79 -16.73
N ASP A 317 -3.38 15.53 -16.36
CA ASP A 317 -4.40 14.48 -16.40
C ASP A 317 -4.99 14.19 -15.01
N LEU A 318 -4.38 14.75 -13.95
CA LEU A 318 -4.76 14.49 -12.56
C LEU A 318 -6.21 14.90 -12.27
N GLY A 319 -6.68 16.01 -12.84
CA GLY A 319 -8.05 16.48 -12.64
C GLY A 319 -9.14 15.52 -13.15
N ALA A 320 -8.75 14.51 -13.95
CA ALA A 320 -9.67 13.49 -14.45
C ALA A 320 -9.65 12.20 -13.60
N VAL A 321 -8.75 12.06 -12.62
CA VAL A 321 -8.58 10.84 -11.83
C VAL A 321 -9.19 11.02 -10.44
N GLN A 322 -9.98 10.05 -10.00
CA GLN A 322 -10.59 10.04 -8.67
C GLN A 322 -10.35 8.71 -7.95
N VAL A 323 -10.35 8.77 -6.62
CA VAL A 323 -10.32 7.56 -5.80
C VAL A 323 -11.61 6.76 -6.05
N GLY A 324 -11.46 5.47 -6.30
CA GLY A 324 -12.55 4.56 -6.69
C GLY A 324 -12.62 4.28 -8.18
N ASP A 325 -11.93 5.04 -9.04
CA ASP A 325 -11.90 4.80 -10.47
C ASP A 325 -11.38 3.40 -10.80
N ALA A 326 -11.99 2.78 -11.81
CA ALA A 326 -11.56 1.48 -12.30
C ALA A 326 -10.23 1.60 -13.04
N VAL A 327 -9.35 0.62 -12.84
CA VAL A 327 -8.04 0.58 -13.47
C VAL A 327 -7.85 -0.73 -14.21
N GLN A 328 -7.32 -0.65 -15.40
CA GLN A 328 -6.85 -1.77 -16.18
C GLN A 328 -5.32 -1.74 -16.23
N VAL A 329 -4.69 -2.77 -15.66
CA VAL A 329 -3.24 -2.87 -15.60
C VAL A 329 -2.74 -3.90 -16.60
N LYS A 330 -1.76 -3.52 -17.39
CA LYS A 330 -1.02 -4.40 -18.30
C LYS A 330 0.45 -4.43 -17.91
N VAL A 331 1.07 -5.60 -17.97
CA VAL A 331 2.50 -5.78 -17.71
C VAL A 331 3.16 -6.40 -18.94
N SER A 332 4.39 -6.03 -19.21
CA SER A 332 5.12 -6.52 -20.40
C SER A 332 5.31 -8.04 -20.42
N ALA A 333 5.33 -8.68 -19.25
CA ALA A 333 5.44 -10.13 -19.14
C ALA A 333 4.18 -10.88 -19.62
N PHE A 334 3.01 -10.22 -19.61
CA PHE A 334 1.73 -10.80 -20.01
C PHE A 334 0.94 -9.79 -20.87
N PRO A 335 1.35 -9.52 -22.13
CA PRO A 335 0.80 -8.45 -22.95
C PRO A 335 -0.70 -8.62 -23.28
N GLU A 336 -1.15 -9.87 -23.40
CA GLU A 336 -2.55 -10.20 -23.71
C GLU A 336 -3.45 -10.21 -22.47
N ARG A 337 -2.87 -10.13 -21.29
CA ARG A 337 -3.64 -10.21 -20.03
C ARG A 337 -3.84 -8.82 -19.44
N VAL A 338 -5.08 -8.54 -19.07
CA VAL A 338 -5.47 -7.32 -18.36
C VAL A 338 -5.81 -7.69 -16.92
N PHE A 339 -5.17 -7.00 -15.98
CA PHE A 339 -5.45 -7.15 -14.56
C PHE A 339 -6.35 -5.99 -14.12
N ALA A 340 -7.49 -6.34 -13.54
CA ALA A 340 -8.45 -5.35 -13.06
C ALA A 340 -8.07 -4.86 -11.66
N GLY A 341 -8.25 -3.57 -11.43
CA GLY A 341 -8.01 -2.93 -10.14
C GLY A 341 -8.84 -1.67 -9.98
N ARG A 342 -8.56 -0.93 -8.91
CA ARG A 342 -9.17 0.36 -8.62
C ARG A 342 -8.16 1.33 -8.01
N VAL A 343 -8.38 2.63 -8.21
CA VAL A 343 -7.61 3.68 -7.53
C VAL A 343 -8.00 3.71 -6.05
N THR A 344 -7.02 3.56 -5.16
CA THR A 344 -7.22 3.61 -3.71
C THR A 344 -6.66 4.86 -3.06
N TYR A 345 -5.66 5.49 -3.68
CA TYR A 345 -5.02 6.68 -3.14
C TYR A 345 -4.39 7.52 -4.24
N ILE A 346 -4.47 8.82 -4.11
CA ILE A 346 -3.79 9.81 -4.96
C ILE A 346 -2.89 10.63 -4.05
N SER A 347 -1.60 10.72 -4.38
CA SER A 347 -0.63 11.47 -3.57
C SER A 347 -0.91 12.97 -3.65
N ASP A 348 -0.77 13.65 -2.51
CA ASP A 348 -0.81 15.13 -2.43
C ASP A 348 0.51 15.79 -2.89
N GLN A 349 1.54 14.98 -3.22
CA GLN A 349 2.84 15.45 -3.62
C GLN A 349 3.07 15.24 -5.11
N LEU A 350 3.47 16.32 -5.79
CA LEU A 350 3.95 16.28 -7.16
C LEU A 350 5.44 15.95 -7.16
N GLU A 351 5.84 14.93 -7.91
CA GLU A 351 7.24 14.67 -8.19
C GLU A 351 7.74 15.70 -9.22
N THR A 352 8.52 16.65 -8.75
CA THR A 352 8.93 17.80 -9.56
C THR A 352 9.87 17.45 -10.71
N THR A 353 10.58 16.33 -10.59
CA THR A 353 11.54 15.85 -11.61
C THR A 353 10.81 15.32 -12.85
N THR A 354 9.68 14.64 -12.66
CA THR A 354 8.90 14.00 -13.73
C THR A 354 7.62 14.77 -14.07
N GLY A 355 7.17 15.69 -13.22
CA GLY A 355 5.89 16.38 -13.36
C GLY A 355 4.70 15.43 -13.20
N THR A 356 4.84 14.39 -12.37
CA THR A 356 3.83 13.36 -12.15
C THR A 356 3.39 13.28 -10.70
N VAL A 357 2.19 12.78 -10.48
CA VAL A 357 1.63 12.45 -9.16
C VAL A 357 1.49 10.93 -9.06
N LYS A 358 1.91 10.36 -7.94
CA LYS A 358 1.77 8.93 -7.68
C LYS A 358 0.32 8.60 -7.34
N VAL A 359 -0.25 7.70 -8.12
CA VAL A 359 -1.60 7.15 -7.92
C VAL A 359 -1.46 5.67 -7.59
N ARG A 360 -1.93 5.28 -6.40
CA ARG A 360 -1.91 3.89 -5.98
C ARG A 360 -3.19 3.19 -6.41
N CYS A 361 -3.00 2.10 -7.12
CA CYS A 361 -4.06 1.23 -7.58
C CYS A 361 -3.94 -0.13 -6.88
N GLU A 362 -5.01 -0.61 -6.30
CA GLU A 362 -5.11 -1.96 -5.76
C GLU A 362 -5.54 -2.92 -6.87
N VAL A 363 -4.77 -3.97 -7.08
CA VAL A 363 -4.95 -4.91 -8.19
C VAL A 363 -5.01 -6.33 -7.66
N SER A 364 -6.03 -7.08 -8.08
CA SER A 364 -6.20 -8.49 -7.72
C SER A 364 -5.20 -9.37 -8.45
N ASN A 365 -4.54 -10.28 -7.70
CA ASN A 365 -3.47 -11.15 -8.19
C ASN A 365 -3.61 -12.58 -7.64
N PRO A 366 -4.76 -13.26 -7.81
CA PRO A 366 -5.02 -14.57 -7.20
C PRO A 366 -4.07 -15.67 -7.67
N ASP A 367 -3.56 -15.55 -8.89
CA ASP A 367 -2.64 -16.54 -9.49
C ASP A 367 -1.16 -16.25 -9.17
N GLY A 368 -0.85 -15.12 -8.51
CA GLY A 368 0.53 -14.68 -8.26
C GLY A 368 1.30 -14.33 -9.55
N ALA A 369 0.59 -14.00 -10.64
CA ALA A 369 1.21 -13.66 -11.93
C ALA A 369 1.94 -12.31 -11.87
N LEU A 370 1.38 -11.32 -11.15
CA LEU A 370 2.04 -10.06 -10.91
C LEU A 370 3.10 -10.25 -9.81
N ARG A 371 4.33 -9.87 -10.15
CA ARG A 371 5.45 -9.89 -9.21
C ARG A 371 5.88 -8.46 -8.89
N VAL A 372 6.33 -8.26 -7.68
CA VAL A 372 6.86 -6.97 -7.23
C VAL A 372 8.01 -6.51 -8.13
N ASN A 373 8.09 -5.20 -8.35
CA ASN A 373 9.03 -4.54 -9.27
C ASN A 373 8.80 -4.80 -10.76
N MET A 374 7.70 -5.46 -11.17
CA MET A 374 7.33 -5.47 -12.58
C MET A 374 6.88 -4.07 -13.02
N PHE A 375 7.33 -3.66 -14.22
CA PHE A 375 6.80 -2.46 -14.87
C PHE A 375 5.39 -2.72 -15.39
N ALA A 376 4.52 -1.76 -15.16
CA ALA A 376 3.12 -1.83 -15.52
C ALA A 376 2.66 -0.56 -16.25
N THR A 377 1.69 -0.71 -17.14
CA THR A 377 0.92 0.39 -17.69
C THR A 377 -0.48 0.32 -17.08
N ALA A 378 -0.87 1.34 -16.35
CA ALA A 378 -2.18 1.49 -15.76
C ALA A 378 -3.04 2.41 -16.64
N THR A 379 -4.20 1.92 -17.08
CA THR A 379 -5.21 2.72 -17.75
C THR A 379 -6.35 2.97 -16.78
N ILE A 380 -6.44 4.18 -16.25
CA ILE A 380 -7.47 4.62 -15.31
C ILE A 380 -8.69 5.06 -16.12
N ILE A 381 -9.85 4.48 -15.80
CA ILE A 381 -11.11 4.71 -16.51
C ILE A 381 -11.98 5.58 -15.60
N SER A 382 -12.05 6.86 -15.92
CA SER A 382 -12.78 7.83 -15.10
C SER A 382 -14.07 8.27 -15.80
N PRO A 383 -15.24 7.99 -15.21
CA PRO A 383 -16.50 8.53 -15.69
C PRO A 383 -16.52 10.05 -15.45
N GLN A 384 -16.79 10.84 -16.51
CA GLN A 384 -16.82 12.30 -16.38
C GLN A 384 -18.14 12.85 -15.79
N GLY A 385 -19.04 11.95 -15.34
CA GLY A 385 -20.30 12.33 -14.67
C GLY A 385 -21.32 13.07 -15.55
N ARG A 386 -21.07 13.14 -16.86
CA ARG A 386 -21.99 13.75 -17.84
C ARG A 386 -22.22 12.82 -19.02
N GLU A 387 -23.42 12.87 -19.56
CA GLU A 387 -23.73 12.25 -20.86
C GLU A 387 -23.17 13.11 -21.97
N ALA A 388 -22.59 12.46 -22.96
CA ALA A 388 -22.08 13.09 -24.16
C ALA A 388 -22.62 12.38 -25.39
N ILE A 389 -22.81 13.11 -26.48
CA ILE A 389 -23.17 12.53 -27.76
C ILE A 389 -21.88 12.01 -28.39
N LEU A 390 -21.79 10.70 -28.52
CA LEU A 390 -20.63 10.01 -29.06
C LEU A 390 -20.94 9.50 -30.47
N VAL A 391 -19.98 9.67 -31.38
CA VAL A 391 -20.01 9.11 -32.75
C VAL A 391 -18.68 8.40 -33.02
N PRO A 392 -18.62 7.36 -33.87
CA PRO A 392 -17.36 6.79 -34.31
C PRO A 392 -16.41 7.86 -34.88
N SER A 393 -15.13 7.77 -34.59
CA SER A 393 -14.15 8.75 -35.10
C SER A 393 -14.09 8.79 -36.62
N SER A 394 -14.41 7.68 -37.30
CA SER A 394 -14.53 7.59 -38.75
C SER A 394 -15.69 8.44 -39.33
N ALA A 395 -16.73 8.73 -38.53
CA ALA A 395 -17.87 9.53 -38.96
C ALA A 395 -17.55 11.02 -39.11
N VAL A 396 -16.53 11.51 -38.38
CA VAL A 396 -16.18 12.95 -38.41
C VAL A 396 -15.10 13.19 -39.45
N GLN A 397 -15.37 14.10 -40.35
CA GLN A 397 -14.44 14.51 -41.41
C GLN A 397 -14.12 16.00 -41.29
N ASP A 398 -12.89 16.36 -41.64
CA ASP A 398 -12.52 17.77 -41.77
C ASP A 398 -12.79 18.26 -43.22
N VAL A 399 -13.58 19.30 -43.35
CA VAL A 399 -13.85 19.96 -44.62
C VAL A 399 -13.58 21.45 -44.44
N ASN A 400 -12.60 21.98 -45.14
CA ASN A 400 -12.15 23.38 -45.08
C ASN A 400 -11.88 23.89 -43.66
N GLY A 401 -11.30 23.03 -42.77
CA GLY A 401 -11.01 23.40 -41.39
C GLY A 401 -12.19 23.28 -40.43
N HIS A 402 -13.33 22.76 -40.88
CA HIS A 402 -14.51 22.50 -40.07
C HIS A 402 -14.74 21.00 -39.91
N SER A 403 -14.97 20.55 -38.69
CA SER A 403 -15.41 19.17 -38.45
C SER A 403 -16.86 19.01 -38.88
N VAL A 404 -17.14 18.03 -39.73
CA VAL A 404 -18.48 17.77 -40.28
C VAL A 404 -18.85 16.29 -40.15
N VAL A 405 -20.12 16.01 -40.01
CA VAL A 405 -20.72 14.67 -40.11
C VAL A 405 -21.72 14.61 -41.26
N PHE A 406 -21.86 13.43 -41.85
CA PHE A 406 -22.82 13.21 -42.92
C PHE A 406 -24.05 12.48 -42.41
N ILE A 407 -25.24 13.04 -42.67
CA ILE A 407 -26.54 12.55 -42.20
C ILE A 407 -27.35 12.12 -43.43
N PRO A 408 -27.88 10.88 -43.47
CA PRO A 408 -28.77 10.46 -44.56
C PRO A 408 -30.09 11.23 -44.48
N THR A 409 -30.52 11.84 -45.59
CA THR A 409 -31.78 12.59 -45.72
C THR A 409 -32.79 11.87 -46.60
N GLY A 410 -32.36 10.87 -47.36
CA GLY A 410 -33.19 10.07 -48.24
C GLY A 410 -32.38 8.98 -48.92
N HIS A 411 -33.01 8.24 -49.83
CA HIS A 411 -32.31 7.21 -50.58
C HIS A 411 -31.23 7.86 -51.48
N GLY A 412 -29.94 7.54 -51.19
CA GLY A 412 -28.81 8.11 -51.90
C GLY A 412 -28.52 9.58 -51.61
N GLN A 413 -29.23 10.23 -50.70
CA GLN A 413 -29.02 11.64 -50.35
C GLN A 413 -28.43 11.80 -48.95
N PHE A 414 -27.39 12.62 -48.85
CA PHE A 414 -26.69 12.90 -47.61
C PHE A 414 -26.53 14.41 -47.44
N ALA A 415 -26.91 14.92 -46.28
CA ALA A 415 -26.62 16.28 -45.85
C ALA A 415 -25.38 16.28 -44.96
N TRP A 416 -24.50 17.24 -45.17
CA TRP A 416 -23.41 17.47 -44.22
C TRP A 416 -23.85 18.46 -43.14
N ARG A 417 -23.32 18.29 -41.94
CA ARG A 417 -23.59 19.18 -40.82
C ARG A 417 -22.31 19.49 -40.09
N ALA A 418 -22.01 20.77 -39.91
CA ALA A 418 -20.89 21.22 -39.11
C ALA A 418 -21.16 20.87 -37.65
N VAL A 419 -20.15 20.33 -36.97
CA VAL A 419 -20.21 19.92 -35.59
C VAL A 419 -18.99 20.45 -34.81
N ARG A 420 -19.15 20.63 -33.52
CA ARG A 420 -18.03 20.87 -32.63
C ARG A 420 -17.66 19.58 -31.94
N THR A 421 -16.42 19.20 -32.05
CA THR A 421 -15.89 18.00 -31.40
C THR A 421 -15.32 18.33 -30.03
N GLY A 422 -15.40 17.37 -29.11
CA GLY A 422 -14.81 17.42 -27.80
C GLY A 422 -13.74 16.35 -27.60
N LEU A 423 -13.86 15.57 -26.54
CA LEU A 423 -12.90 14.50 -26.21
C LEU A 423 -13.02 13.34 -27.21
N SER A 424 -11.86 12.76 -27.54
CA SER A 424 -11.77 11.52 -28.33
C SER A 424 -11.19 10.40 -27.46
N ALA A 425 -11.91 9.28 -27.37
CA ALA A 425 -11.50 8.11 -26.65
C ALA A 425 -12.08 6.83 -27.27
N ASN A 426 -11.33 5.74 -27.21
CA ASN A 426 -11.78 4.39 -27.64
C ASN A 426 -12.37 4.33 -29.05
N GLY A 427 -11.86 5.13 -30.00
CA GLY A 427 -12.37 5.16 -31.35
C GLY A 427 -13.69 5.94 -31.54
N GLN A 428 -14.14 6.61 -30.49
CA GLN A 428 -15.31 7.52 -30.52
C GLN A 428 -14.88 8.97 -30.30
N ILE A 429 -15.65 9.90 -30.81
CA ILE A 429 -15.46 11.34 -30.62
C ILE A 429 -16.75 11.94 -30.04
N GLU A 430 -16.59 12.76 -29.02
CA GLU A 430 -17.66 13.57 -28.47
C GLU A 430 -18.06 14.68 -29.43
N ILE A 431 -19.36 14.85 -29.62
CA ILE A 431 -19.93 15.99 -30.29
C ILE A 431 -20.55 16.91 -29.25
N THR A 432 -19.95 18.10 -29.07
CA THR A 432 -20.40 19.08 -28.07
C THR A 432 -21.49 19.99 -28.59
N ASP A 433 -21.59 20.14 -29.91
CA ASP A 433 -22.61 20.98 -30.56
C ASP A 433 -22.85 20.54 -32.03
N GLY A 434 -24.04 20.76 -32.54
CA GLY A 434 -24.38 20.50 -33.91
C GLY A 434 -25.09 19.17 -34.21
N LEU A 435 -25.18 18.23 -33.25
CA LEU A 435 -25.82 16.93 -33.45
C LEU A 435 -26.72 16.58 -32.27
N ALA A 436 -27.86 15.98 -32.51
CA ALA A 436 -28.75 15.45 -31.50
C ALA A 436 -28.51 13.94 -31.29
N ALA A 437 -28.86 13.43 -30.10
CA ALA A 437 -28.87 12.00 -29.86
C ALA A 437 -29.79 11.26 -30.84
N ASP A 438 -29.51 10.00 -31.11
CA ASP A 438 -30.21 9.11 -32.03
C ASP A 438 -30.21 9.55 -33.53
N THR A 439 -29.47 10.64 -33.86
CA THR A 439 -29.32 11.06 -35.26
C THR A 439 -28.46 10.02 -35.99
N PRO A 440 -28.95 9.47 -37.13
CA PRO A 440 -28.15 8.57 -37.96
C PRO A 440 -27.01 9.35 -38.64
N VAL A 441 -25.81 8.80 -38.56
CA VAL A 441 -24.61 9.36 -39.20
C VAL A 441 -23.90 8.29 -40.01
N VAL A 442 -23.18 8.69 -41.05
CA VAL A 442 -22.35 7.77 -41.82
C VAL A 442 -21.06 7.54 -41.05
N ALA A 443 -20.89 6.33 -40.52
CA ALA A 443 -19.71 5.94 -39.75
C ALA A 443 -18.56 5.54 -40.67
N ASP A 444 -18.74 4.49 -41.46
CA ASP A 444 -17.74 4.08 -42.45
C ASP A 444 -18.10 4.56 -43.84
N GLY A 445 -17.10 4.92 -44.64
CA GLY A 445 -17.28 5.47 -45.96
C GLY A 445 -17.52 6.98 -46.00
N SER A 446 -17.54 7.67 -44.86
CA SER A 446 -17.70 9.14 -44.77
C SER A 446 -16.65 9.92 -45.56
N TYR A 447 -15.44 9.35 -45.71
CA TYR A 447 -14.39 9.94 -46.55
C TYR A 447 -14.79 10.08 -48.01
N TRP A 448 -15.55 9.15 -48.56
CA TRP A 448 -16.02 9.23 -49.95
C TRP A 448 -17.02 10.36 -50.13
N LEU A 449 -17.91 10.58 -49.15
CA LEU A 449 -18.82 11.71 -49.15
C LEU A 449 -18.09 13.06 -49.06
N LYS A 450 -17.01 13.12 -48.28
CA LYS A 450 -16.12 14.28 -48.28
C LYS A 450 -15.50 14.52 -49.66
N ALA A 451 -15.00 13.48 -50.33
CA ALA A 451 -14.42 13.61 -51.66
C ALA A 451 -15.46 14.09 -52.68
N ALA A 452 -16.67 13.55 -52.65
CA ALA A 452 -17.76 13.99 -53.53
C ALA A 452 -18.15 15.45 -53.25
N LEU A 453 -18.21 15.88 -51.98
CA LEU A 453 -18.50 17.24 -51.59
C LEU A 453 -17.43 18.22 -52.10
N THR A 454 -16.17 17.91 -52.00
CA THR A 454 -15.08 18.78 -52.45
C THR A 454 -14.92 18.80 -53.96
N GLN A 455 -15.23 17.68 -54.65
CA GLN A 455 -15.16 17.59 -56.09
C GLN A 455 -16.26 18.39 -56.80
N SER A 456 -17.45 18.54 -56.17
CA SER A 456 -18.54 19.35 -56.66
C SER A 456 -18.27 20.87 -56.63
N THR A 457 -17.21 21.32 -55.97
CA THR A 457 -16.79 22.72 -55.85
C THR A 457 -15.72 23.12 -56.88
N ILE A 458 -15.17 22.16 -57.62
CA ILE A 458 -14.21 22.48 -58.69
C ILE A 458 -15.03 22.88 -59.94
N PRO A 459 -14.95 24.14 -60.40
CA PRO A 459 -15.62 24.51 -61.65
C PRO A 459 -15.09 23.62 -62.79
N SER A 460 -15.97 22.96 -63.52
CA SER A 460 -15.59 22.30 -64.76
C SER A 460 -15.18 23.43 -65.75
N GLU A 461 -13.87 23.63 -65.87
CA GLU A 461 -13.33 24.37 -66.99
C GLU A 461 -13.69 23.60 -68.28
N GLY A 462 -14.72 24.11 -68.97
CA GLY A 462 -15.12 23.68 -70.31
C GLY A 462 -14.32 24.35 -71.39
#